data_b7a3f5167a3b7185c27f06210316a2cc
#
_entry.id   b7a3f5167a3b7185c27f06210316a2cc
#
_cell.length_a   1.000
_cell.length_b   1.000
_cell.length_c   1.000
_cell.angle_alpha   90.00
_cell.angle_beta   90.00
_cell.angle_gamma   90.00
#
_symmetry.space_group_name_H-M   'P 1'
#
loop_
_entity.id
_entity.type
_entity.pdbx_description
1 polymer ?
#
loop_
_entity_poly.entity_id
_entity_poly.type
_entity_poly.pdbx_seq_one_letter_code
_entity_poly.pdbx_strand_id
1 'polypeptide(L)'
;GEDGKDYLQGGAGNDYLNGGSGADIMRGGDGNDVYFVDNVNDQVIEYGNAQAGIDTVRTVIDYTLTDHVENLILQGMQNLNGTGNSLNNNIEGNGGNNHLYGLAGDDCLVGKDGNDYLDGGVGNDILIGGTGNDTYFFDKGYGHDTIREESGNDTLLFGKGVAASDVLLSKSGANLTVSVGTNDSITIDDWFTGNDHKVENFK
;
A
#
# COMPACT_ATOMS: atom_id res chain seq x y z
N GLY A 1 -24.32 12.13 1.05
CA GLY A 1 -24.61 13.57 0.99
C GLY A 1 -24.81 14.05 -0.43
N GLU A 2 -24.89 15.29 -0.62
CA GLU A 2 -24.98 15.94 -1.94
C GLU A 2 -23.87 17.00 -2.03
N ASP A 3 -24.25 18.30 -2.12
CA ASP A 3 -23.29 19.40 -2.10
C ASP A 3 -23.22 20.01 -0.71
N GLY A 4 -22.05 20.31 -0.21
CA GLY A 4 -21.85 21.06 1.01
C GLY A 4 -21.14 20.28 2.10
N LYS A 5 -21.42 20.59 3.36
CA LYS A 5 -20.84 19.90 4.50
C LYS A 5 -21.85 18.97 5.13
N ASP A 6 -21.67 17.69 4.92
CA ASP A 6 -22.58 16.65 5.38
C ASP A 6 -22.02 15.86 6.58
N TYR A 7 -22.93 15.28 7.35
CA TYR A 7 -22.61 14.34 8.41
C TYR A 7 -23.36 13.03 8.13
N LEU A 8 -22.59 11.96 7.86
CA LEU A 8 -23.11 10.63 7.55
C LEU A 8 -22.75 9.67 8.68
N GLN A 9 -23.72 8.82 9.03
CA GLN A 9 -23.52 7.76 10.02
C GLN A 9 -24.14 6.46 9.47
N GLY A 10 -23.33 5.43 9.27
CA GLY A 10 -23.76 4.10 8.85
C GLY A 10 -24.48 3.37 9.98
N GLY A 11 -23.80 3.09 11.04
CA GLY A 11 -24.36 2.50 12.26
C GLY A 11 -23.91 1.06 12.44
N ALA A 12 -24.76 0.09 12.24
CA ALA A 12 -24.40 -1.33 12.33
C ALA A 12 -24.69 -2.02 10.99
N GLY A 13 -23.76 -2.83 10.54
CA GLY A 13 -23.80 -3.53 9.25
C GLY A 13 -22.75 -2.94 8.29
N ASN A 14 -22.73 -3.44 7.08
CA ASN A 14 -21.77 -2.98 6.07
C ASN A 14 -22.38 -1.82 5.28
N ASP A 15 -21.90 -0.63 5.51
CA ASP A 15 -22.46 0.60 4.96
C ASP A 15 -21.60 1.17 3.81
N TYR A 16 -22.22 1.97 2.96
CA TYR A 16 -21.53 2.74 1.92
C TYR A 16 -21.78 4.23 2.14
N LEU A 17 -20.73 4.97 2.49
CA LEU A 17 -20.78 6.37 2.84
C LEU A 17 -20.11 7.21 1.75
N ASN A 18 -20.87 8.11 1.14
CA ASN A 18 -20.38 9.07 0.17
C ASN A 18 -20.94 10.45 0.52
N GLY A 19 -20.04 11.35 0.95
CA GLY A 19 -20.40 12.72 1.32
C GLY A 19 -20.83 13.56 0.14
N GLY A 20 -20.32 13.26 -1.05
CA GLY A 20 -20.51 14.10 -2.22
C GLY A 20 -19.50 15.24 -2.25
N SER A 21 -19.86 16.39 -2.85
CA SER A 21 -18.94 17.51 -2.90
C SER A 21 -18.94 18.33 -1.62
N GLY A 22 -17.78 18.56 -1.03
CA GLY A 22 -17.70 19.40 0.17
C GLY A 22 -16.67 18.93 1.17
N ALA A 23 -16.89 19.26 2.42
CA ALA A 23 -16.04 18.83 3.53
C ALA A 23 -16.88 18.03 4.53
N ASP A 24 -16.89 16.72 4.37
CA ASP A 24 -17.86 15.84 4.98
C ASP A 24 -17.30 15.08 6.18
N ILE A 25 -18.18 14.64 7.06
CA ILE A 25 -17.84 13.77 8.18
C ILE A 25 -18.60 12.45 7.99
N MET A 26 -17.84 11.37 7.80
CA MET A 26 -18.37 10.04 7.56
C MET A 26 -17.96 9.12 8.71
N ARG A 27 -18.95 8.48 9.36
CA ARG A 27 -18.74 7.47 10.41
C ARG A 27 -19.42 6.18 10.01
N GLY A 28 -18.65 5.12 9.83
CA GLY A 28 -19.19 3.80 9.49
C GLY A 28 -19.86 3.16 10.70
N GLY A 29 -19.10 2.73 11.64
CA GLY A 29 -19.58 2.13 12.88
C GLY A 29 -19.22 0.67 13.03
N ASP A 30 -20.21 -0.22 13.25
CA ASP A 30 -19.95 -1.66 13.32
C ASP A 30 -20.12 -2.32 11.94
N GLY A 31 -19.13 -3.05 11.47
CA GLY A 31 -19.17 -3.82 10.21
C GLY A 31 -18.16 -3.33 9.19
N ASN A 32 -18.16 -3.93 8.01
CA ASN A 32 -17.20 -3.60 6.97
C ASN A 32 -17.75 -2.44 6.11
N ASP A 33 -17.24 -1.26 6.32
CA ASP A 33 -17.75 -0.05 5.71
C ASP A 33 -16.92 0.44 4.53
N VAL A 34 -17.54 1.16 3.62
CA VAL A 34 -16.86 1.73 2.46
C VAL A 34 -17.10 3.23 2.41
N TYR A 35 -16.03 3.99 2.40
CA TYR A 35 -16.03 5.45 2.32
C TYR A 35 -15.56 5.91 0.94
N PHE A 36 -16.25 6.87 0.37
CA PHE A 36 -15.77 7.59 -0.81
C PHE A 36 -15.30 8.98 -0.40
N VAL A 37 -14.01 9.26 -0.64
CA VAL A 37 -13.35 10.52 -0.29
C VAL A 37 -12.94 11.22 -1.58
N ASP A 38 -13.41 12.45 -1.78
CA ASP A 38 -13.07 13.27 -2.93
C ASP A 38 -12.54 14.67 -2.58
N ASN A 39 -12.54 14.99 -1.28
CA ASN A 39 -12.11 16.28 -0.78
C ASN A 39 -11.09 16.10 0.37
N VAL A 40 -10.02 16.89 0.35
CA VAL A 40 -8.96 16.86 1.37
C VAL A 40 -9.44 17.19 2.80
N ASN A 41 -10.61 17.79 2.93
CA ASN A 41 -11.21 18.11 4.22
C ASN A 41 -12.26 17.09 4.67
N ASP A 42 -12.48 16.01 3.91
CA ASP A 42 -13.32 14.91 4.35
C ASP A 42 -12.69 14.20 5.55
N GLN A 43 -13.53 13.78 6.47
CA GLN A 43 -13.12 13.08 7.67
C GLN A 43 -13.78 11.70 7.70
N VAL A 44 -12.98 10.66 7.62
CA VAL A 44 -13.39 9.28 7.90
C VAL A 44 -13.09 9.00 9.38
N ILE A 45 -14.09 8.49 10.10
CA ILE A 45 -13.99 8.21 11.53
C ILE A 45 -14.43 6.78 11.80
N GLU A 46 -13.48 5.96 12.25
CA GLU A 46 -13.71 4.61 12.72
C GLU A 46 -13.33 4.44 14.19
N TYR A 47 -13.88 3.40 14.81
CA TYR A 47 -13.64 3.08 16.20
C TYR A 47 -13.07 1.66 16.33
N GLY A 48 -11.95 1.51 17.03
CA GLY A 48 -11.30 0.23 17.28
C GLY A 48 -12.04 -0.62 18.32
N ASN A 49 -13.20 -1.12 17.98
CA ASN A 49 -13.94 -2.08 18.81
C ASN A 49 -13.99 -3.47 18.12
N ALA A 50 -14.44 -4.49 18.83
CA ALA A 50 -14.46 -5.87 18.32
C ALA A 50 -15.44 -6.10 17.14
N GLN A 51 -16.32 -5.15 16.85
CA GLN A 51 -17.30 -5.18 15.78
C GLN A 51 -16.98 -4.20 14.63
N ALA A 52 -15.89 -3.42 14.72
CA ALA A 52 -15.53 -2.42 13.72
C ALA A 52 -15.43 -3.02 12.30
N GLY A 53 -14.86 -4.23 12.17
CA GLY A 53 -14.81 -4.90 10.88
C GLY A 53 -13.52 -4.66 10.13
N ILE A 54 -13.61 -4.63 8.79
CA ILE A 54 -12.53 -4.31 7.86
C ILE A 54 -13.04 -3.24 6.91
N ASP A 55 -12.49 -2.04 7.02
CA ASP A 55 -13.02 -0.86 6.39
C ASP A 55 -12.21 -0.42 5.18
N THR A 56 -12.85 0.21 4.23
CA THR A 56 -12.25 0.59 2.95
C THR A 56 -12.49 2.04 2.61
N VAL A 57 -11.42 2.80 2.41
CA VAL A 57 -11.49 4.11 1.77
C VAL A 57 -11.23 3.97 0.27
N ARG A 58 -12.11 4.56 -0.54
CA ARG A 58 -11.93 4.76 -1.97
C ARG A 58 -11.77 6.25 -2.25
N THR A 59 -10.74 6.64 -2.99
CA THR A 59 -10.45 8.05 -3.17
C THR A 59 -9.96 8.37 -4.59
N VAL A 60 -10.14 9.62 -4.99
CA VAL A 60 -9.62 10.21 -6.25
C VAL A 60 -8.57 11.29 -5.99
N ILE A 61 -8.11 11.40 -4.75
CA ILE A 61 -7.08 12.34 -4.30
C ILE A 61 -6.01 11.59 -3.50
N ASP A 62 -4.88 12.23 -3.21
CA ASP A 62 -3.90 11.73 -2.26
C ASP A 62 -4.54 11.50 -0.89
N TYR A 63 -4.27 10.36 -0.27
CA TYR A 63 -4.91 10.01 0.99
C TYR A 63 -3.98 9.25 1.95
N THR A 64 -4.13 9.56 3.23
CA THR A 64 -3.54 8.79 4.33
C THR A 64 -4.66 8.17 5.15
N LEU A 65 -4.59 6.86 5.36
CA LEU A 65 -5.59 6.15 6.17
C LEU A 65 -5.64 6.70 7.59
N THR A 66 -6.84 6.92 8.08
CA THR A 66 -7.10 7.22 9.48
C THR A 66 -6.96 5.96 10.33
N ASP A 67 -6.90 6.11 11.66
CA ASP A 67 -6.86 4.99 12.58
C ASP A 67 -8.06 4.05 12.35
N HIS A 68 -7.83 2.74 12.51
CA HIS A 68 -8.84 1.69 12.39
C HIS A 68 -9.46 1.49 10.99
N VAL A 69 -8.78 1.92 9.93
CA VAL A 69 -9.13 1.61 8.54
C VAL A 69 -8.02 0.78 7.91
N GLU A 70 -8.37 -0.34 7.28
CA GLU A 70 -7.40 -1.31 6.77
C GLU A 70 -7.12 -1.16 5.28
N ASN A 71 -8.10 -0.74 4.48
CA ASN A 71 -7.97 -0.75 3.04
C ASN A 71 -8.04 0.64 2.42
N LEU A 72 -7.14 0.89 1.45
CA LEU A 72 -7.13 2.08 0.61
C LEU A 72 -7.15 1.69 -0.87
N ILE A 73 -8.06 2.27 -1.63
CA ILE A 73 -8.15 2.08 -3.09
C ILE A 73 -8.10 3.44 -3.78
N LEU A 74 -7.01 3.70 -4.48
CA LEU A 74 -6.87 4.88 -5.33
C LEU A 74 -7.64 4.66 -6.64
N GLN A 75 -8.40 5.65 -7.06
CA GLN A 75 -9.24 5.57 -8.25
C GLN A 75 -8.78 6.56 -9.33
N GLY A 76 -9.16 6.28 -10.58
CA GLY A 76 -8.83 7.13 -11.72
C GLY A 76 -7.50 6.78 -12.37
N MET A 77 -6.88 7.74 -13.04
CA MET A 77 -5.64 7.58 -13.82
C MET A 77 -4.61 8.66 -13.49
N GLN A 78 -4.82 9.39 -12.42
CA GLN A 78 -3.90 10.45 -12.00
C GLN A 78 -2.81 9.85 -11.11
N ASN A 79 -1.66 10.49 -11.07
CA ASN A 79 -0.59 10.13 -10.14
C ASN A 79 -1.02 10.52 -8.73
N LEU A 80 -1.38 9.54 -7.93
CA LEU A 80 -1.86 9.72 -6.56
C LEU A 80 -0.93 9.02 -5.57
N ASN A 81 -0.88 9.56 -4.35
CA ASN A 81 -0.15 8.97 -3.24
C ASN A 81 -1.13 8.31 -2.25
N GLY A 82 -0.81 7.09 -1.85
CA GLY A 82 -1.54 6.34 -0.83
C GLY A 82 -0.65 6.05 0.37
N THR A 83 -1.12 6.34 1.56
CA THR A 83 -0.38 6.04 2.79
C THR A 83 -1.28 5.28 3.75
N GLY A 84 -0.76 4.19 4.29
CA GLY A 84 -1.41 3.38 5.32
C GLY A 84 -1.37 4.01 6.71
N ASN A 85 -1.52 3.15 7.71
CA ASN A 85 -1.43 3.51 9.12
C ASN A 85 -0.54 2.48 9.87
N SER A 86 -0.80 2.17 11.13
CA SER A 86 0.00 1.17 11.89
C SER A 86 -0.64 -0.23 11.94
N LEU A 87 -1.68 -0.46 11.16
CA LEU A 87 -2.33 -1.76 11.00
C LEU A 87 -1.78 -2.47 9.76
N ASN A 88 -2.11 -3.75 9.60
CA ASN A 88 -1.88 -4.47 8.36
C ASN A 88 -2.82 -3.91 7.29
N ASN A 89 -2.29 -3.14 6.36
CA ASN A 89 -3.08 -2.47 5.33
C ASN A 89 -3.05 -3.20 3.99
N ASN A 90 -4.12 -3.05 3.22
CA ASN A 90 -4.15 -3.38 1.80
C ASN A 90 -4.33 -2.09 1.00
N ILE A 91 -3.29 -1.68 0.26
CA ILE A 91 -3.27 -0.42 -0.49
C ILE A 91 -3.19 -0.73 -1.97
N GLU A 92 -4.23 -0.35 -2.70
CA GLU A 92 -4.29 -0.49 -4.14
C GLU A 92 -4.12 0.87 -4.84
N GLY A 93 -3.12 0.98 -5.68
CA GLY A 93 -2.92 2.08 -6.63
C GLY A 93 -3.96 2.11 -7.75
N ASN A 94 -3.75 2.98 -8.71
CA ASN A 94 -4.58 3.12 -9.89
C ASN A 94 -3.75 2.89 -11.18
N GLY A 95 -4.12 3.47 -12.32
CA GLY A 95 -3.34 3.37 -13.56
C GLY A 95 -2.39 4.55 -13.80
N GLY A 96 -2.07 5.33 -12.78
CA GLY A 96 -1.08 6.42 -12.81
C GLY A 96 0.17 6.03 -12.01
N ASN A 97 1.19 6.87 -12.04
CA ASN A 97 2.40 6.64 -11.24
C ASN A 97 2.11 6.96 -9.78
N ASN A 98 2.03 5.96 -8.94
CA ASN A 98 1.66 6.11 -7.53
C ASN A 98 2.89 6.08 -6.60
N HIS A 99 2.76 6.75 -5.45
CA HIS A 99 3.64 6.49 -4.32
C HIS A 99 2.80 5.86 -3.20
N LEU A 100 3.13 4.61 -2.87
CA LEU A 100 2.42 3.81 -1.85
C LEU A 100 3.34 3.57 -0.66
N TYR A 101 2.83 3.85 0.54
CA TYR A 101 3.53 3.69 1.81
C TYR A 101 2.69 2.86 2.77
N GLY A 102 3.18 1.69 3.20
CA GLY A 102 2.53 0.85 4.22
C GLY A 102 2.68 1.41 5.62
N LEU A 103 3.87 1.84 5.99
CA LEU A 103 4.37 2.34 7.26
C LEU A 103 4.75 1.23 8.25
N ALA A 104 3.82 0.68 9.00
CA ALA A 104 4.08 -0.38 9.96
C ALA A 104 2.90 -1.36 9.98
N GLY A 105 3.18 -2.62 10.11
CA GLY A 105 2.23 -3.72 9.96
C GLY A 105 2.69 -4.63 8.84
N ASP A 106 2.06 -5.78 8.68
CA ASP A 106 2.32 -6.64 7.53
C ASP A 106 1.37 -6.19 6.41
N ASP A 107 1.89 -5.39 5.46
CA ASP A 107 1.11 -4.68 4.47
C ASP A 107 1.09 -5.38 3.09
N CYS A 108 0.07 -5.10 2.29
CA CYS A 108 0.02 -5.49 0.89
C CYS A 108 -0.17 -4.24 0.02
N LEU A 109 0.85 -3.90 -0.77
CA LEU A 109 0.85 -2.76 -1.67
C LEU A 109 0.81 -3.23 -3.12
N VAL A 110 -0.13 -2.71 -3.91
CA VAL A 110 -0.33 -3.06 -5.32
C VAL A 110 -0.34 -1.79 -6.17
N GLY A 111 0.70 -1.58 -6.99
CA GLY A 111 0.84 -0.40 -7.88
C GLY A 111 -0.15 -0.43 -9.04
N LYS A 112 -0.25 -1.52 -9.77
CA LYS A 112 -1.01 -1.80 -10.99
C LYS A 112 -0.27 -1.37 -12.25
N ASP A 113 -0.87 -0.42 -13.06
CA ASP A 113 -0.19 0.15 -14.22
C ASP A 113 0.48 1.45 -13.81
N GLY A 114 1.66 1.73 -14.35
CA GLY A 114 2.37 2.98 -14.09
C GLY A 114 3.81 2.72 -13.66
N ASN A 115 4.55 3.78 -13.36
CA ASN A 115 5.86 3.64 -12.73
C ASN A 115 5.69 4.00 -11.27
N ASP A 116 5.56 2.97 -10.43
CA ASP A 116 5.15 3.12 -9.06
C ASP A 116 6.35 3.11 -8.09
N TYR A 117 6.16 3.74 -6.95
CA TYR A 117 7.08 3.68 -5.82
C TYR A 117 6.37 3.01 -4.64
N LEU A 118 6.90 1.87 -4.20
CA LEU A 118 6.34 1.06 -3.12
C LEU A 118 7.32 1.00 -1.95
N ASP A 119 6.86 1.40 -0.78
CA ASP A 119 7.59 1.36 0.49
C ASP A 119 6.69 0.66 1.52
N GLY A 120 6.95 -0.62 1.80
CA GLY A 120 6.19 -1.38 2.79
C GLY A 120 6.37 -0.83 4.19
N GLY A 121 7.61 -0.48 4.54
CA GLY A 121 7.95 0.01 5.86
C GLY A 121 8.39 -1.09 6.81
N VAL A 122 7.93 -1.05 8.05
CA VAL A 122 8.30 -2.03 9.07
C VAL A 122 7.25 -3.13 9.14
N GLY A 123 7.62 -4.34 8.76
CA GLY A 123 6.73 -5.50 8.77
C GLY A 123 7.23 -6.64 7.90
N ASN A 124 6.33 -7.51 7.49
CA ASN A 124 6.63 -8.49 6.46
C ASN A 124 5.65 -8.25 5.32
N ASP A 125 6.08 -7.42 4.38
CA ASP A 125 5.21 -6.81 3.40
C ASP A 125 5.16 -7.59 2.08
N ILE A 126 4.05 -7.43 1.36
CA ILE A 126 3.91 -7.93 -0.01
C ILE A 126 3.81 -6.72 -0.94
N LEU A 127 4.79 -6.59 -1.82
CA LEU A 127 4.90 -5.48 -2.76
C LEU A 127 4.71 -6.00 -4.18
N ILE A 128 3.71 -5.49 -4.89
CA ILE A 128 3.37 -5.86 -6.27
C ILE A 128 3.36 -4.59 -7.10
N GLY A 129 4.39 -4.38 -7.93
CA GLY A 129 4.49 -3.20 -8.79
C GLY A 129 3.42 -3.22 -9.88
N GLY A 130 3.40 -4.30 -10.65
CA GLY A 130 2.49 -4.49 -11.75
C GLY A 130 3.15 -4.26 -13.09
N THR A 131 2.57 -3.41 -13.94
CA THR A 131 3.19 -3.09 -15.23
C THR A 131 3.82 -1.70 -15.21
N GLY A 132 5.07 -1.60 -15.65
CA GLY A 132 5.79 -0.31 -15.69
C GLY A 132 7.21 -0.44 -15.18
N ASN A 133 7.82 0.67 -14.81
CA ASN A 133 9.17 0.63 -14.23
C ASN A 133 9.06 1.05 -12.76
N ASP A 134 8.98 0.06 -11.89
CA ASP A 134 8.64 0.26 -10.50
C ASP A 134 9.87 0.40 -9.61
N THR A 135 9.68 1.02 -8.48
CA THR A 135 10.72 1.16 -7.46
C THR A 135 10.22 0.62 -6.13
N TYR A 136 10.90 -0.40 -5.63
CA TYR A 136 10.69 -0.99 -4.32
C TYR A 136 11.74 -0.44 -3.37
N PHE A 137 11.30 0.23 -2.32
CA PHE A 137 12.21 0.77 -1.32
C PHE A 137 12.35 -0.19 -0.14
N PHE A 138 13.59 -0.36 0.35
CA PHE A 138 13.89 -1.20 1.49
C PHE A 138 15.01 -0.63 2.36
N ASP A 139 14.83 -0.62 3.66
CA ASP A 139 15.87 -0.19 4.62
C ASP A 139 16.05 -1.23 5.74
N LYS A 140 17.05 -1.04 6.59
CA LYS A 140 17.29 -1.89 7.77
C LYS A 140 16.16 -1.76 8.78
N GLY A 141 15.76 -2.90 9.33
CA GLY A 141 14.68 -2.99 10.30
C GLY A 141 13.29 -3.12 9.68
N TYR A 142 13.22 -3.27 8.35
CA TYR A 142 11.95 -3.44 7.64
C TYR A 142 11.37 -4.85 7.82
N GLY A 143 12.21 -5.89 8.00
CA GLY A 143 11.77 -7.26 8.24
C GLY A 143 11.92 -8.16 7.02
N HIS A 144 10.89 -8.91 6.68
CA HIS A 144 10.96 -9.91 5.62
C HIS A 144 9.89 -9.66 4.54
N ASP A 145 10.26 -8.93 3.50
CA ASP A 145 9.33 -8.56 2.44
C ASP A 145 9.35 -9.52 1.26
N THR A 146 8.26 -9.50 0.51
CA THR A 146 8.11 -10.26 -0.73
C THR A 146 7.76 -9.31 -1.87
N ILE A 147 8.56 -9.32 -2.92
CA ILE A 147 8.26 -8.63 -4.18
C ILE A 147 7.70 -9.65 -5.17
N ARG A 148 6.59 -9.30 -5.80
CA ARG A 148 6.00 -9.99 -6.94
C ARG A 148 5.98 -9.06 -8.13
N GLU A 149 6.77 -9.42 -9.14
CA GLU A 149 6.95 -8.60 -10.33
C GLU A 149 6.19 -9.18 -11.50
N GLU A 150 5.59 -8.31 -12.33
CA GLU A 150 4.90 -8.70 -13.54
C GLU A 150 5.69 -8.33 -14.79
N SER A 151 6.02 -7.05 -14.98
CA SER A 151 6.79 -6.63 -16.16
C SER A 151 7.31 -5.20 -16.03
N GLY A 152 8.54 -4.97 -16.45
CA GLY A 152 9.13 -3.65 -16.42
C GLY A 152 10.64 -3.64 -16.52
N ASN A 153 11.21 -2.54 -16.08
CA ASN A 153 12.63 -2.42 -15.77
C ASN A 153 12.74 -1.81 -14.37
N ASP A 154 12.73 -2.70 -13.39
CA ASP A 154 12.39 -2.38 -12.01
C ASP A 154 13.62 -2.17 -11.15
N THR A 155 13.42 -1.48 -10.04
CA THR A 155 14.52 -1.09 -9.15
C THR A 155 14.20 -1.47 -7.71
N LEU A 156 15.06 -2.25 -7.07
CA LEU A 156 15.16 -2.34 -5.62
C LEU A 156 16.12 -1.24 -5.13
N LEU A 157 15.56 -0.27 -4.44
CA LEU A 157 16.28 0.88 -3.92
C LEU A 157 16.51 0.69 -2.41
N PHE A 158 17.79 0.67 -2.01
CA PHE A 158 18.13 0.56 -0.60
C PHE A 158 18.23 1.91 0.09
N GLY A 159 17.76 1.96 1.32
CA GLY A 159 17.94 3.11 2.19
C GLY A 159 19.40 3.38 2.53
N LYS A 160 19.67 4.60 2.99
CA LYS A 160 21.04 5.05 3.32
C LYS A 160 21.73 4.24 4.42
N GLY A 161 20.95 3.47 5.19
CA GLY A 161 21.43 2.57 6.25
C GLY A 161 22.04 1.27 5.72
N VAL A 162 21.81 0.91 4.44
CA VAL A 162 22.24 -0.34 3.83
C VAL A 162 23.52 -0.12 3.04
N ALA A 163 24.63 -0.72 3.50
CA ALA A 163 25.88 -0.74 2.74
C ALA A 163 25.91 -1.98 1.81
N ALA A 164 26.61 -1.89 0.70
CA ALA A 164 26.76 -3.02 -0.22
C ALA A 164 27.35 -4.29 0.45
N SER A 165 28.15 -4.13 1.51
CA SER A 165 28.68 -5.23 2.31
C SER A 165 27.64 -5.93 3.18
N ASP A 166 26.49 -5.33 3.39
CA ASP A 166 25.39 -5.89 4.19
C ASP A 166 24.45 -6.76 3.34
N VAL A 167 24.57 -6.68 2.01
CA VAL A 167 23.68 -7.34 1.07
C VAL A 167 24.27 -8.68 0.64
N LEU A 168 23.51 -9.75 0.83
CA LEU A 168 23.86 -11.10 0.36
C LEU A 168 22.73 -11.67 -0.50
N LEU A 169 23.10 -12.12 -1.71
CA LEU A 169 22.17 -12.75 -2.64
C LEU A 169 22.22 -14.26 -2.52
N SER A 170 21.07 -14.90 -2.46
CA SER A 170 20.95 -16.36 -2.44
C SER A 170 19.74 -16.83 -3.25
N LYS A 171 19.86 -18.06 -3.81
CA LYS A 171 18.77 -18.71 -4.55
C LYS A 171 17.99 -19.64 -3.62
N SER A 172 16.68 -19.53 -3.61
CA SER A 172 15.76 -20.41 -2.89
C SER A 172 14.67 -20.92 -3.83
N GLY A 173 14.85 -22.10 -4.40
CA GLY A 173 13.91 -22.62 -5.40
C GLY A 173 13.88 -21.77 -6.67
N ALA A 174 12.71 -21.23 -7.00
CA ALA A 174 12.49 -20.27 -8.09
C ALA A 174 12.82 -18.83 -7.72
N ASN A 175 12.96 -18.52 -6.43
CA ASN A 175 13.04 -17.16 -5.90
C ASN A 175 14.51 -16.71 -5.72
N LEU A 176 14.71 -15.38 -5.83
CA LEU A 176 15.92 -14.71 -5.36
C LEU A 176 15.65 -14.15 -3.96
N THR A 177 16.51 -14.50 -3.00
CA THR A 177 16.49 -13.87 -1.67
C THR A 177 17.65 -12.89 -1.56
N VAL A 178 17.33 -11.67 -1.20
CA VAL A 178 18.25 -10.58 -0.90
C VAL A 178 18.26 -10.38 0.61
N SER A 179 19.27 -10.89 1.31
CA SER A 179 19.41 -10.68 2.76
C SER A 179 20.11 -9.36 3.02
N VAL A 180 19.63 -8.59 4.00
CA VAL A 180 20.19 -7.30 4.42
C VAL A 180 20.57 -7.39 5.90
N GLY A 181 21.88 -7.47 6.18
CA GLY A 181 22.36 -7.74 7.52
C GLY A 181 21.99 -9.13 8.01
N THR A 182 21.52 -9.24 9.25
CA THR A 182 21.22 -10.53 9.91
C THR A 182 19.74 -10.82 10.10
N ASN A 183 18.88 -9.80 9.98
CA ASN A 183 17.48 -9.91 10.39
C ASN A 183 16.48 -9.51 9.30
N ASP A 184 16.95 -8.90 8.23
CA ASP A 184 16.09 -8.36 7.19
C ASP A 184 16.32 -9.06 5.86
N SER A 185 15.29 -9.21 5.04
CA SER A 185 15.41 -9.79 3.71
C SER A 185 14.26 -9.41 2.79
N ILE A 186 14.56 -9.41 1.50
CA ILE A 186 13.55 -9.34 0.45
C ILE A 186 13.58 -10.65 -0.33
N THR A 187 12.43 -11.27 -0.54
CA THR A 187 12.25 -12.38 -1.46
C THR A 187 11.60 -11.86 -2.73
N ILE A 188 12.27 -12.05 -3.87
CA ILE A 188 11.69 -11.75 -5.17
C ILE A 188 11.19 -13.07 -5.74
N ASP A 189 9.87 -13.19 -5.83
CA ASP A 189 9.20 -14.41 -6.26
C ASP A 189 9.50 -14.69 -7.75
N ASP A 190 9.59 -15.96 -8.09
CA ASP A 190 9.74 -16.48 -9.46
C ASP A 190 10.90 -15.89 -10.29
N TRP A 191 11.89 -15.25 -9.69
CA TRP A 191 13.05 -14.64 -10.34
C TRP A 191 13.73 -15.53 -11.39
N PHE A 192 13.79 -16.85 -11.16
CA PHE A 192 14.48 -17.80 -12.03
C PHE A 192 13.53 -18.53 -12.99
N THR A 193 12.25 -18.16 -13.09
CA THR A 193 11.28 -18.81 -13.97
C THR A 193 11.10 -18.12 -15.32
N GLY A 194 11.40 -16.83 -15.42
CA GLY A 194 11.26 -16.04 -16.63
C GLY A 194 12.03 -14.73 -16.56
N ASN A 195 11.81 -13.84 -17.52
CA ASN A 195 12.39 -12.50 -17.51
C ASN A 195 11.45 -11.47 -16.92
N ASP A 196 10.15 -11.74 -16.91
CA ASP A 196 9.11 -10.79 -16.52
C ASP A 196 8.92 -10.68 -14.99
N HIS A 197 9.63 -11.51 -14.21
CA HIS A 197 9.56 -11.55 -12.74
C HIS A 197 10.85 -11.05 -12.07
N LYS A 198 11.58 -10.19 -12.74
CA LYS A 198 12.88 -9.70 -12.24
C LYS A 198 12.80 -8.23 -11.87
N VAL A 199 13.54 -7.90 -10.84
CA VAL A 199 13.94 -6.52 -10.52
C VAL A 199 15.36 -6.34 -11.09
N GLU A 200 15.54 -5.56 -12.15
CA GLU A 200 16.79 -5.48 -12.91
C GLU A 200 17.85 -4.64 -12.23
N ASN A 201 17.45 -3.71 -11.39
CA ASN A 201 18.37 -2.75 -10.79
C ASN A 201 18.38 -2.86 -9.27
N PHE A 202 19.58 -2.87 -8.71
CA PHE A 202 19.83 -2.79 -7.27
C PHE A 202 20.66 -1.54 -7.00
N LYS A 203 20.15 -0.56 -6.26
CA LYS A 203 20.79 0.76 -6.06
C LYS A 203 20.92 1.13 -4.60
#